data_6c018a754a51e5f464b78696590915ef
#
_entry.id   6c018a754a51e5f464b78696590915ef
#
_cell.length_a   1.000
_cell.length_b   1.000
_cell.length_c   1.000
_cell.angle_alpha   90.00
_cell.angle_beta   90.00
_cell.angle_gamma   90.00
#
_symmetry.space_group_name_H-M   'P 1'
#
loop_
_entity.id
_entity.type
_entity.pdbx_description
1 polymer ?
#
loop_
_entity_poly.entity_id
_entity_poly.type
_entity_poly.pdbx_seq_one_letter_code
_entity_poly.pdbx_strand_id
1 'polypeptide(L)'
;MPIRTQSDLPAKEILEQENIFVMDESRAMHQDIRPINIVILNLMPLKEETELQIFRSLSNTPLQVDVSLLAPASHASTHTSKSHLNKFYHTFQEIKNQYFDGLIITGAPVEQMKYEEVDYWDEVCEIMEWSKKHVTSTLHLCWGAQAALYYHYGIQKYDLKQKMFGVFRHHVMNRKIPMVRGFDDYFYAPHSRHTEIREEDILKHEELTILAKSKEAGVFLVINQDGSQIFVMGHPEYDRMTLDSEYKRDREKGLAITLPCNYYPDDDPTQRPMLQWRSHGNILYANWLNYYVYQQTPYEFINTDEIIGK
;
A
#
# COMPACT_ATOMS: atom_id res chain seq x y z
N MET A 1 -12.87 2.95 14.32
CA MET A 1 -12.42 4.27 14.77
C MET A 1 -11.71 4.96 13.62
N PRO A 2 -11.54 6.28 13.64
CA PRO A 2 -11.33 7.06 12.43
C PRO A 2 -9.87 7.22 12.03
N ILE A 3 -9.66 7.47 10.73
CA ILE A 3 -8.43 8.08 10.24
C ILE A 3 -8.39 9.53 10.72
N ARG A 4 -7.25 9.95 11.24
CA ARG A 4 -6.95 11.36 11.48
C ARG A 4 -6.16 11.91 10.29
N THR A 5 -6.63 13.00 9.73
CA THR A 5 -5.98 13.70 8.61
C THR A 5 -6.18 15.20 8.73
N GLN A 6 -5.44 15.97 7.95
CA GLN A 6 -5.64 17.41 7.87
C GLN A 6 -7.08 17.73 7.45
N SER A 7 -7.68 18.72 8.11
CA SER A 7 -9.12 19.02 8.01
C SER A 7 -9.57 19.39 6.58
N ASP A 8 -8.67 19.91 5.78
CA ASP A 8 -8.89 20.41 4.42
C ASP A 8 -8.31 19.51 3.31
N LEU A 9 -7.90 18.27 3.66
CA LEU A 9 -7.51 17.27 2.66
C LEU A 9 -8.73 16.85 1.83
N PRO A 10 -8.70 16.92 0.48
CA PRO A 10 -9.85 16.59 -0.38
C PRO A 10 -10.42 15.19 -0.15
N ALA A 11 -9.58 14.21 0.15
CA ALA A 11 -10.01 12.84 0.45
C ALA A 11 -10.98 12.76 1.64
N LYS A 12 -10.90 13.69 2.62
CA LYS A 12 -11.77 13.71 3.79
C LYS A 12 -13.24 13.83 3.41
N GLU A 13 -13.57 14.80 2.57
CA GLU A 13 -14.97 15.04 2.15
C GLU A 13 -15.57 13.81 1.44
N ILE A 14 -14.80 13.16 0.59
CA ILE A 14 -15.24 11.97 -0.14
C ILE A 14 -15.45 10.79 0.82
N LEU A 15 -14.54 10.57 1.77
CA LEU A 15 -14.66 9.51 2.77
C LEU A 15 -15.89 9.71 3.67
N GLU A 16 -16.17 10.94 4.09
CA GLU A 16 -17.36 11.27 4.88
C GLU A 16 -18.67 11.02 4.09
N GLN A 17 -18.70 11.32 2.78
CA GLN A 17 -19.83 10.98 1.90
C GLN A 17 -20.04 9.47 1.76
N GLU A 18 -18.99 8.67 1.90
CA GLU A 18 -19.04 7.21 1.91
C GLU A 18 -19.37 6.61 3.30
N ASN A 19 -19.78 7.43 4.27
CA ASN A 19 -20.01 7.06 5.68
C ASN A 19 -18.74 6.49 6.38
N ILE A 20 -17.57 6.86 5.93
CA ILE A 20 -16.31 6.55 6.60
C ILE A 20 -16.00 7.70 7.55
N PHE A 21 -15.85 7.36 8.83
CA PHE A 21 -15.60 8.37 9.85
C PHE A 21 -14.15 8.85 9.79
N VAL A 22 -13.97 10.14 9.49
CA VAL A 22 -12.68 10.83 9.51
C VAL A 22 -12.66 11.80 10.69
N MET A 23 -11.59 11.80 11.47
CA MET A 23 -11.45 12.66 12.65
C MET A 23 -10.56 13.85 12.32
N ASP A 24 -10.93 15.04 12.74
CA ASP A 24 -10.05 16.19 12.74
C ASP A 24 -9.16 16.22 14.00
N GLU A 25 -8.13 17.05 13.95
CA GLU A 25 -7.16 17.16 15.05
C GLU A 25 -7.79 17.61 16.37
N SER A 26 -8.82 18.48 16.33
CA SER A 26 -9.48 19.02 17.53
C SER A 26 -10.23 17.94 18.30
N ARG A 27 -10.89 17.04 17.58
CA ARG A 27 -11.64 15.92 18.18
C ARG A 27 -10.70 14.82 18.69
N ALA A 28 -9.57 14.59 18.02
CA ALA A 28 -8.58 13.61 18.43
C ALA A 28 -7.94 13.95 19.78
N MET A 29 -7.68 15.24 20.06
CA MET A 29 -7.10 15.69 21.34
C MET A 29 -7.96 15.44 22.58
N HIS A 30 -9.25 15.06 22.39
CA HIS A 30 -10.15 14.76 23.51
C HIS A 30 -10.28 13.25 23.78
N GLN A 31 -9.50 12.41 23.14
CA GLN A 31 -9.49 10.96 23.37
C GLN A 31 -8.11 10.51 23.85
N ASP A 32 -8.10 9.88 25.01
CA ASP A 32 -6.88 9.34 25.65
C ASP A 32 -6.44 8.02 24.98
N ILE A 33 -6.24 8.06 23.66
CA ILE A 33 -5.87 6.90 22.84
C ILE A 33 -4.63 7.28 22.03
N ARG A 34 -3.55 6.50 22.17
CA ARG A 34 -2.38 6.64 21.30
C ARG A 34 -2.76 6.27 19.86
N PRO A 35 -2.72 7.20 18.91
CA PRO A 35 -2.92 6.87 17.51
C PRO A 35 -1.73 6.10 16.96
N ILE A 36 -1.97 5.29 15.93
CA ILE A 36 -0.93 4.65 15.13
C ILE A 36 -0.46 5.66 14.08
N ASN A 37 0.84 5.94 14.04
CA ASN A 37 1.44 6.85 13.08
C ASN A 37 1.87 6.09 11.83
N ILE A 38 1.19 6.32 10.71
CA ILE A 38 1.49 5.70 9.42
C ILE A 38 2.03 6.77 8.47
N VAL A 39 3.17 6.48 7.84
CA VAL A 39 3.66 7.29 6.72
C VAL A 39 3.41 6.56 5.40
N ILE A 40 2.96 7.27 4.36
CA ILE A 40 2.70 6.73 3.03
C ILE A 40 3.64 7.39 2.04
N LEU A 41 4.63 6.64 1.53
CA LEU A 41 5.43 7.05 0.38
C LEU A 41 4.61 6.79 -0.89
N ASN A 42 3.99 7.85 -1.38
CA ASN A 42 3.11 7.78 -2.55
C ASN A 42 3.88 8.05 -3.84
N LEU A 43 4.22 6.97 -4.57
CA LEU A 43 4.96 7.01 -5.84
C LEU A 43 4.02 7.04 -7.05
N MET A 44 2.70 6.93 -6.83
CA MET A 44 1.71 6.94 -7.91
C MET A 44 1.57 8.33 -8.54
N PRO A 45 1.31 8.42 -9.85
CA PRO A 45 1.16 9.71 -10.54
C PRO A 45 -0.12 10.46 -10.12
N LEU A 46 -1.26 9.76 -9.97
CA LEU A 46 -2.54 10.29 -9.52
C LEU A 46 -2.62 10.18 -7.98
N LYS A 47 -1.91 11.06 -7.28
CA LYS A 47 -1.72 10.97 -5.84
C LYS A 47 -3.03 11.03 -5.05
N GLU A 48 -3.92 11.94 -5.42
CA GLU A 48 -5.22 12.13 -4.74
C GLU A 48 -6.11 10.87 -4.82
N GLU A 49 -6.09 10.16 -5.95
CA GLU A 49 -6.81 8.88 -6.09
C GLU A 49 -6.21 7.80 -5.18
N THR A 50 -4.89 7.71 -5.15
CA THR A 50 -4.16 6.74 -4.31
C THR A 50 -4.35 7.03 -2.82
N GLU A 51 -4.32 8.30 -2.42
CA GLU A 51 -4.65 8.75 -1.05
C GLU A 51 -6.02 8.19 -0.63
N LEU A 52 -7.04 8.43 -1.45
CA LEU A 52 -8.41 8.00 -1.16
C LEU A 52 -8.52 6.48 -1.03
N GLN A 53 -7.89 5.73 -1.94
CA GLN A 53 -7.89 4.26 -1.94
C GLN A 53 -7.24 3.69 -0.68
N ILE A 54 -6.05 4.19 -0.31
CA ILE A 54 -5.32 3.72 0.87
C ILE A 54 -6.06 4.15 2.15
N PHE A 55 -6.54 5.39 2.25
CA PHE A 55 -7.28 5.87 3.42
C PHE A 55 -8.55 5.05 3.65
N ARG A 56 -9.29 4.72 2.58
CA ARG A 56 -10.46 3.82 2.68
C ARG A 56 -10.07 2.44 3.23
N SER A 57 -8.93 1.92 2.82
CA SER A 57 -8.44 0.62 3.30
C SER A 57 -7.99 0.68 4.76
N LEU A 58 -7.28 1.74 5.16
CA LEU A 58 -6.82 1.97 6.53
C LEU A 58 -7.99 2.27 7.49
N SER A 59 -9.11 2.82 7.01
CA SER A 59 -10.26 3.17 7.85
C SER A 59 -11.04 1.98 8.38
N ASN A 60 -10.83 0.79 7.84
CA ASN A 60 -11.57 -0.42 8.22
C ASN A 60 -10.97 -1.13 9.44
N THR A 61 -10.63 -0.39 10.48
CA THR A 61 -10.07 -0.86 11.75
C THR A 61 -10.66 -0.08 12.92
N PRO A 62 -10.75 -0.67 14.13
CA PRO A 62 -11.08 0.09 15.34
C PRO A 62 -9.93 0.96 15.86
N LEU A 63 -8.73 0.86 15.30
CA LEU A 63 -7.57 1.64 15.74
C LEU A 63 -7.62 3.05 15.16
N GLN A 64 -7.17 4.04 15.94
CA GLN A 64 -6.98 5.39 15.44
C GLN A 64 -5.67 5.45 14.65
N VAL A 65 -5.72 5.96 13.43
CA VAL A 65 -4.58 6.03 12.53
C VAL A 65 -4.33 7.49 12.13
N ASP A 66 -3.14 7.97 12.39
CA ASP A 66 -2.62 9.25 11.93
C ASP A 66 -1.80 9.00 10.67
N VAL A 67 -2.09 9.74 9.61
CA VAL A 67 -1.43 9.53 8.32
C VAL A 67 -0.59 10.74 7.93
N SER A 68 0.68 10.51 7.63
CA SER A 68 1.60 11.45 7.00
C SER A 68 1.86 11.04 5.55
N LEU A 69 1.74 11.98 4.63
CA LEU A 69 2.00 11.73 3.21
C LEU A 69 3.42 12.13 2.85
N LEU A 70 4.14 11.27 2.12
CA LEU A 70 5.51 11.46 1.68
C LEU A 70 5.59 11.32 0.16
N ALA A 71 6.31 12.22 -0.48
CA ALA A 71 6.64 12.14 -1.90
C ALA A 71 8.14 12.31 -2.11
N PRO A 72 8.75 11.65 -3.12
CA PRO A 72 10.15 11.88 -3.46
C PRO A 72 10.40 13.34 -3.81
N ALA A 73 11.41 13.95 -3.18
CA ALA A 73 11.85 15.30 -3.48
C ALA A 73 12.64 15.36 -4.81
N SER A 74 13.27 14.26 -5.19
CA SER A 74 14.04 14.09 -6.43
C SER A 74 13.19 14.02 -7.70
N HIS A 75 11.84 13.88 -7.57
CA HIS A 75 10.92 13.74 -8.69
C HIS A 75 9.85 14.82 -8.73
N ALA A 76 9.70 15.50 -9.87
CA ALA A 76 8.64 16.47 -10.09
C ALA A 76 7.34 15.78 -10.56
N SER A 77 6.33 15.71 -9.71
CA SER A 77 5.01 15.18 -10.10
C SER A 77 4.39 16.04 -11.23
N THR A 78 3.93 15.37 -12.28
CA THR A 78 3.30 16.01 -13.45
C THR A 78 1.76 15.98 -13.40
N HIS A 79 1.19 15.12 -12.57
CA HIS A 79 -0.26 14.88 -12.51
C HIS A 79 -0.93 15.37 -11.22
N THR A 80 -0.15 15.81 -10.24
CA THR A 80 -0.65 16.39 -9.00
C THR A 80 -0.21 17.84 -8.89
N SER A 81 -1.11 18.72 -8.46
CA SER A 81 -0.81 20.15 -8.36
C SER A 81 0.28 20.42 -7.31
N LYS A 82 1.16 21.38 -7.61
CA LYS A 82 2.20 21.81 -6.64
C LYS A 82 1.60 22.33 -5.33
N SER A 83 0.41 22.96 -5.40
CA SER A 83 -0.28 23.45 -4.21
C SER A 83 -0.71 22.31 -3.30
N HIS A 84 -1.21 21.20 -3.86
CA HIS A 84 -1.58 19.99 -3.10
C HIS A 84 -0.33 19.37 -2.45
N LEU A 85 0.73 19.16 -3.22
CA LEU A 85 1.99 18.61 -2.70
C LEU A 85 2.56 19.46 -1.58
N ASN A 86 2.71 20.77 -1.78
CA ASN A 86 3.28 21.66 -0.77
C ASN A 86 2.44 21.76 0.51
N LYS A 87 1.15 21.47 0.44
CA LYS A 87 0.24 21.58 1.57
C LYS A 87 0.12 20.30 2.37
N PHE A 88 0.14 19.14 1.71
CA PHE A 88 -0.21 17.87 2.33
C PHE A 88 0.94 16.86 2.40
N TYR A 89 2.00 17.06 1.61
CA TYR A 89 3.11 16.11 1.53
C TYR A 89 4.35 16.65 2.24
N HIS A 90 5.03 15.75 2.92
CA HIS A 90 6.36 15.95 3.46
C HIS A 90 7.42 15.46 2.48
N THR A 91 8.61 16.01 2.59
CA THR A 91 9.85 15.46 2.03
C THR A 91 10.49 14.48 3.03
N PHE A 92 11.33 13.59 2.53
CA PHE A 92 12.05 12.66 3.42
C PHE A 92 12.93 13.39 4.46
N GLN A 93 13.55 14.50 4.07
CA GLN A 93 14.39 15.30 4.95
C GLN A 93 13.63 15.87 6.16
N GLU A 94 12.33 16.13 6.03
CA GLU A 94 11.49 16.66 7.12
C GLU A 94 11.11 15.58 8.14
N ILE A 95 11.09 14.31 7.74
CA ILE A 95 10.62 13.21 8.58
C ILE A 95 11.71 12.24 9.03
N LYS A 96 12.91 12.26 8.46
CA LYS A 96 13.96 11.27 8.68
C LYS A 96 14.41 11.05 10.13
N ASN A 97 14.18 12.03 11.00
CA ASN A 97 14.50 11.95 12.43
C ASN A 97 13.31 11.46 13.28
N GLN A 98 12.17 11.17 12.65
CA GLN A 98 10.95 10.70 13.33
C GLN A 98 10.87 9.17 13.28
N TYR A 99 10.06 8.62 14.21
CA TYR A 99 9.70 7.20 14.22
C TYR A 99 8.24 7.05 13.85
N PHE A 100 7.92 6.02 13.09
CA PHE A 100 6.56 5.69 12.68
C PHE A 100 6.23 4.24 13.05
N ASP A 101 4.96 4.00 13.32
CA ASP A 101 4.49 2.64 13.60
C ASP A 101 4.41 1.81 12.31
N GLY A 102 4.07 2.44 11.17
CA GLY A 102 4.03 1.78 9.88
C GLY A 102 4.40 2.68 8.70
N LEU A 103 4.89 2.04 7.63
CA LEU A 103 5.16 2.69 6.35
C LEU A 103 4.44 1.93 5.25
N ILE A 104 3.80 2.65 4.33
CA ILE A 104 3.30 2.09 3.07
C ILE A 104 4.13 2.67 1.93
N ILE A 105 4.72 1.80 1.10
CA ILE A 105 5.38 2.19 -0.15
C ILE A 105 4.49 1.73 -1.29
N THR A 106 3.94 2.68 -2.06
CA THR A 106 2.99 2.38 -3.14
C THR A 106 3.66 1.81 -4.39
N GLY A 107 2.87 1.35 -5.34
CA GLY A 107 3.30 1.12 -6.71
C GLY A 107 3.77 2.39 -7.41
N ALA A 108 4.37 2.20 -8.59
CA ALA A 108 4.76 3.27 -9.51
C ALA A 108 4.70 2.75 -10.95
N PRO A 109 4.32 3.56 -11.95
CA PRO A 109 4.20 3.13 -13.35
C PRO A 109 5.57 3.12 -14.07
N VAL A 110 6.61 2.59 -13.42
CA VAL A 110 8.00 2.53 -13.91
C VAL A 110 8.55 1.11 -13.94
N GLU A 111 7.67 0.12 -13.87
CA GLU A 111 8.05 -1.29 -13.75
C GLU A 111 8.83 -1.83 -14.96
N GLN A 112 8.72 -1.21 -16.15
CA GLN A 112 9.48 -1.59 -17.34
C GLN A 112 10.90 -0.97 -17.41
N MET A 113 11.20 0.01 -16.53
CA MET A 113 12.54 0.56 -16.39
C MET A 113 13.39 -0.32 -15.47
N LYS A 114 14.71 -0.31 -15.63
CA LYS A 114 15.58 -0.84 -14.57
C LYS A 114 15.45 0.03 -13.33
N TYR A 115 15.67 -0.55 -12.16
CA TYR A 115 15.49 0.21 -10.91
C TYR A 115 16.43 1.42 -10.86
N GLU A 116 17.69 1.24 -11.26
CA GLU A 116 18.72 2.28 -11.26
C GLU A 116 18.51 3.38 -12.31
N GLU A 117 17.59 3.18 -13.26
CA GLU A 117 17.21 4.17 -14.26
C GLU A 117 16.03 5.06 -13.79
N VAL A 118 15.41 4.72 -12.65
CA VAL A 118 14.31 5.51 -12.06
C VAL A 118 14.92 6.71 -11.33
N ASP A 119 14.49 7.92 -11.68
CA ASP A 119 15.08 9.18 -11.21
C ASP A 119 15.04 9.39 -9.68
N TYR A 120 14.11 8.74 -8.98
CA TYR A 120 14.00 8.76 -7.52
C TYR A 120 14.47 7.46 -6.85
N TRP A 121 15.20 6.60 -7.56
CA TRP A 121 15.63 5.29 -7.04
C TRP A 121 16.50 5.41 -5.78
N ASP A 122 17.50 6.28 -5.81
CA ASP A 122 18.42 6.46 -4.69
C ASP A 122 17.67 6.93 -3.42
N GLU A 123 16.70 7.85 -3.58
CA GLU A 123 15.87 8.33 -2.47
C GLU A 123 14.98 7.22 -1.91
N VAL A 124 14.39 6.38 -2.77
CA VAL A 124 13.60 5.22 -2.33
C VAL A 124 14.47 4.21 -1.59
N CYS A 125 15.69 3.95 -2.05
CA CYS A 125 16.65 3.10 -1.34
C CYS A 125 17.01 3.65 0.04
N GLU A 126 17.26 4.97 0.14
CA GLU A 126 17.53 5.64 1.42
C GLU A 126 16.34 5.49 2.38
N ILE A 127 15.11 5.67 1.91
CA ILE A 127 13.88 5.48 2.70
C ILE A 127 13.71 4.03 3.12
N MET A 128 13.95 3.06 2.24
CA MET A 128 13.89 1.63 2.58
C MET A 128 14.92 1.24 3.63
N GLU A 129 16.14 1.76 3.55
CA GLU A 129 17.17 1.52 4.57
C GLU A 129 16.83 2.19 5.91
N TRP A 130 16.34 3.43 5.86
CA TRP A 130 15.88 4.17 7.02
C TRP A 130 14.71 3.45 7.73
N SER A 131 13.80 2.87 6.97
CA SER A 131 12.62 2.19 7.53
C SER A 131 12.98 1.03 8.46
N LYS A 132 14.09 0.34 8.23
CA LYS A 132 14.56 -0.75 9.11
C LYS A 132 14.80 -0.35 10.56
N LYS A 133 15.04 0.95 10.81
CA LYS A 133 15.37 1.47 12.14
C LYS A 133 14.31 2.41 12.70
N HIS A 134 13.48 2.99 11.83
CA HIS A 134 12.54 4.04 12.19
C HIS A 134 11.07 3.65 12.02
N VAL A 135 10.81 2.43 11.50
CA VAL A 135 9.46 1.95 11.25
C VAL A 135 9.31 0.52 11.79
N THR A 136 8.21 0.26 12.47
CA THR A 136 7.95 -1.09 13.03
C THR A 136 7.63 -2.10 11.93
N SER A 137 6.78 -1.75 10.95
CA SER A 137 6.46 -2.63 9.82
C SER A 137 6.19 -1.82 8.56
N THR A 138 6.72 -2.31 7.41
CA THR A 138 6.53 -1.70 6.09
C THR A 138 5.69 -2.60 5.20
N LEU A 139 4.62 -2.04 4.63
CA LEU A 139 3.77 -2.66 3.61
C LEU A 139 4.15 -2.11 2.24
N HIS A 140 4.68 -2.97 1.38
CA HIS A 140 5.08 -2.61 0.03
C HIS A 140 4.03 -3.09 -0.97
N LEU A 141 3.62 -2.24 -1.91
CA LEU A 141 2.56 -2.52 -2.89
C LEU A 141 3.12 -2.53 -4.32
N CYS A 142 2.76 -3.52 -5.11
CA CYS A 142 3.04 -3.66 -6.54
C CYS A 142 4.52 -3.41 -6.88
N TRP A 143 4.84 -2.34 -7.62
CA TRP A 143 6.23 -1.98 -7.92
C TRP A 143 7.06 -1.72 -6.66
N GLY A 144 6.50 -1.09 -5.64
CA GLY A 144 7.17 -0.91 -4.35
C GLY A 144 7.55 -2.23 -3.70
N ALA A 145 6.73 -3.27 -3.84
CA ALA A 145 7.06 -4.62 -3.37
C ALA A 145 8.21 -5.26 -4.18
N GLN A 146 8.18 -5.13 -5.51
CA GLN A 146 9.25 -5.62 -6.37
C GLN A 146 10.57 -4.88 -6.10
N ALA A 147 10.52 -3.55 -5.94
CA ALA A 147 11.67 -2.71 -5.62
C ALA A 147 12.31 -3.08 -4.29
N ALA A 148 11.50 -3.32 -3.26
CA ALA A 148 11.99 -3.71 -1.95
C ALA A 148 12.57 -5.14 -1.93
N LEU A 149 11.97 -6.09 -2.65
CA LEU A 149 12.54 -7.43 -2.83
C LEU A 149 13.89 -7.37 -3.56
N TYR A 150 14.01 -6.50 -4.55
CA TYR A 150 15.29 -6.27 -5.22
C TYR A 150 16.33 -5.65 -4.29
N TYR A 151 15.98 -4.55 -3.62
CA TYR A 151 16.90 -3.82 -2.76
C TYR A 151 17.39 -4.65 -1.56
N HIS A 152 16.47 -5.30 -0.86
CA HIS A 152 16.80 -6.01 0.39
C HIS A 152 17.31 -7.43 0.18
N TYR A 153 16.88 -8.11 -0.89
CA TYR A 153 17.13 -9.54 -1.11
C TYR A 153 17.79 -9.85 -2.46
N GLY A 154 17.99 -8.85 -3.34
CA GLY A 154 18.60 -9.07 -4.67
C GLY A 154 17.66 -9.80 -5.64
N ILE A 155 16.38 -9.97 -5.31
CA ILE A 155 15.41 -10.69 -6.13
C ILE A 155 15.02 -9.84 -7.33
N GLN A 156 15.25 -10.34 -8.54
CA GLN A 156 15.01 -9.64 -9.80
C GLN A 156 13.53 -9.69 -10.18
N LYS A 157 13.06 -8.67 -10.90
CA LYS A 157 11.80 -8.71 -11.64
C LYS A 157 12.01 -9.24 -13.04
N TYR A 158 10.97 -9.82 -13.62
CA TYR A 158 10.97 -10.38 -14.96
C TYR A 158 9.84 -9.78 -15.79
N ASP A 159 10.10 -9.46 -17.04
CA ASP A 159 9.10 -8.94 -17.96
C ASP A 159 8.07 -10.01 -18.30
N LEU A 160 6.80 -9.62 -18.26
CA LEU A 160 5.68 -10.42 -18.73
C LEU A 160 5.51 -10.25 -20.25
N LYS A 161 5.11 -11.31 -20.95
CA LYS A 161 4.82 -11.26 -22.38
C LYS A 161 3.66 -10.30 -22.72
N GLN A 162 2.73 -10.14 -21.80
CA GLN A 162 1.62 -9.19 -21.87
C GLN A 162 1.31 -8.67 -20.47
N LYS A 163 0.68 -7.50 -20.39
CA LYS A 163 0.26 -6.90 -19.12
C LYS A 163 -0.60 -7.87 -18.33
N MET A 164 -0.25 -8.15 -17.07
CA MET A 164 -1.11 -8.81 -16.09
C MET A 164 -2.17 -7.80 -15.66
N PHE A 165 -3.37 -7.93 -16.22
CA PHE A 165 -4.39 -6.89 -16.11
C PHE A 165 -5.76 -7.51 -15.84
N GLY A 166 -6.32 -7.22 -14.67
CA GLY A 166 -7.62 -7.76 -14.25
C GLY A 166 -7.69 -8.17 -12.79
N VAL A 167 -8.67 -9.01 -12.47
CA VAL A 167 -8.95 -9.53 -11.13
C VAL A 167 -8.71 -11.04 -11.11
N PHE A 168 -7.72 -11.47 -10.34
CA PHE A 168 -7.27 -12.87 -10.34
C PHE A 168 -7.59 -13.56 -9.02
N ARG A 169 -7.87 -14.85 -9.10
CA ARG A 169 -8.13 -15.70 -7.95
C ARG A 169 -6.81 -16.17 -7.34
N HIS A 170 -6.63 -15.91 -6.06
CA HIS A 170 -5.47 -16.33 -5.26
C HIS A 170 -5.90 -17.37 -4.24
N HIS A 171 -4.95 -18.18 -3.77
CA HIS A 171 -5.16 -19.09 -2.66
C HIS A 171 -4.14 -18.85 -1.55
N VAL A 172 -4.59 -19.07 -0.32
CA VAL A 172 -3.77 -18.92 0.89
C VAL A 172 -2.91 -20.18 1.05
N MET A 173 -1.58 -19.98 1.18
CA MET A 173 -0.59 -21.05 1.32
C MET A 173 -0.36 -21.45 2.77
N ASN A 174 -0.38 -20.50 3.69
CA ASN A 174 -0.11 -20.74 5.11
C ASN A 174 -1.08 -19.96 6.00
N ARG A 175 -2.09 -20.65 6.53
CA ARG A 175 -3.13 -20.07 7.40
C ARG A 175 -2.70 -19.79 8.83
N LYS A 176 -1.51 -20.27 9.24
CA LYS A 176 -1.03 -20.06 10.61
C LYS A 176 -0.48 -18.67 10.86
N ILE A 177 -0.19 -17.93 9.78
CA ILE A 177 0.39 -16.58 9.85
C ILE A 177 -0.75 -15.55 10.01
N PRO A 178 -0.69 -14.66 11.02
CA PRO A 178 -1.74 -13.68 11.30
C PRO A 178 -2.09 -12.77 10.12
N MET A 179 -1.17 -12.54 9.19
CA MET A 179 -1.38 -11.69 8.02
C MET A 179 -2.57 -12.13 7.14
N VAL A 180 -2.85 -13.43 7.10
CA VAL A 180 -3.96 -14.01 6.34
C VAL A 180 -5.13 -14.48 7.21
N ARG A 181 -5.17 -14.06 8.48
CA ARG A 181 -6.26 -14.41 9.37
C ARG A 181 -7.59 -13.84 8.86
N GLY A 182 -8.62 -14.66 8.79
CA GLY A 182 -9.93 -14.29 8.27
C GLY A 182 -10.07 -14.35 6.75
N PHE A 183 -9.00 -14.73 6.03
CA PHE A 183 -9.12 -14.98 4.59
C PHE A 183 -9.83 -16.31 4.34
N ASP A 184 -10.60 -16.35 3.26
CA ASP A 184 -11.11 -17.60 2.69
C ASP A 184 -9.96 -18.43 2.06
N ASP A 185 -10.22 -19.69 1.67
CA ASP A 185 -9.23 -20.52 0.96
C ASP A 185 -8.80 -19.87 -0.36
N TYR A 186 -9.75 -19.19 -1.00
CA TYR A 186 -9.55 -18.42 -2.22
C TYR A 186 -10.11 -17.02 -2.04
N PHE A 187 -9.42 -16.07 -2.64
CA PHE A 187 -9.84 -14.68 -2.68
C PHE A 187 -9.46 -14.05 -4.02
N TYR A 188 -10.04 -12.90 -4.31
CA TYR A 188 -9.74 -12.15 -5.52
C TYR A 188 -8.91 -10.91 -5.19
N ALA A 189 -7.99 -10.56 -6.09
CA ALA A 189 -7.23 -9.31 -6.02
C ALA A 189 -6.94 -8.76 -7.41
N PRO A 190 -6.96 -7.41 -7.58
CA PRO A 190 -6.59 -6.75 -8.83
C PRO A 190 -5.08 -6.79 -9.07
N HIS A 191 -4.71 -6.90 -10.33
CA HIS A 191 -3.36 -6.70 -10.82
C HIS A 191 -3.37 -5.78 -12.04
N SER A 192 -2.36 -4.92 -12.12
CA SER A 192 -2.07 -4.07 -13.28
C SER A 192 -0.56 -3.87 -13.36
N ARG A 193 0.15 -4.79 -14.02
CA ARG A 193 1.61 -4.77 -14.06
C ARG A 193 2.18 -5.44 -15.29
N HIS A 194 3.37 -5.02 -15.73
CA HIS A 194 4.12 -5.57 -16.85
C HIS A 194 5.26 -6.49 -16.42
N THR A 195 5.50 -6.62 -15.11
CA THR A 195 6.59 -7.43 -14.56
C THR A 195 6.08 -8.35 -13.46
N GLU A 196 6.87 -9.38 -13.14
CA GLU A 196 6.58 -10.32 -12.06
C GLU A 196 7.84 -10.65 -11.23
N ILE A 197 7.61 -11.15 -10.02
CA ILE A 197 8.60 -11.83 -9.19
C ILE A 197 8.32 -13.33 -9.26
N ARG A 198 9.34 -14.14 -9.47
CA ARG A 198 9.19 -15.59 -9.56
C ARG A 198 9.24 -16.24 -8.19
N GLU A 199 8.38 -17.25 -8.00
CA GLU A 199 8.33 -18.03 -6.78
C GLU A 199 9.67 -18.69 -6.45
N GLU A 200 10.35 -19.25 -7.47
CA GLU A 200 11.64 -19.90 -7.30
C GLU A 200 12.76 -18.97 -6.75
N ASP A 201 12.67 -17.67 -7.01
CA ASP A 201 13.64 -16.71 -6.48
C ASP A 201 13.37 -16.36 -5.02
N ILE A 202 12.10 -16.24 -4.64
CA ILE A 202 11.70 -16.05 -3.23
C ILE A 202 12.10 -17.26 -2.38
N LEU A 203 11.88 -18.47 -2.89
CA LEU A 203 12.19 -19.72 -2.17
C LEU A 203 13.69 -19.94 -1.91
N LYS A 204 14.59 -19.18 -2.52
CA LYS A 204 16.03 -19.18 -2.18
C LYS A 204 16.35 -18.46 -0.87
N HIS A 205 15.41 -17.69 -0.33
CA HIS A 205 15.56 -16.88 0.87
C HIS A 205 14.73 -17.47 2.01
N GLU A 206 15.39 -18.13 2.96
CA GLU A 206 14.73 -18.80 4.10
C GLU A 206 13.99 -17.81 5.01
N GLU A 207 14.40 -16.55 5.00
CA GLU A 207 13.75 -15.45 5.73
C GLU A 207 12.43 -14.97 5.11
N LEU A 208 12.09 -15.39 3.89
CA LEU A 208 10.86 -15.03 3.21
C LEU A 208 9.84 -16.17 3.18
N THR A 209 8.59 -15.84 3.41
CA THR A 209 7.47 -16.81 3.34
C THR A 209 6.40 -16.31 2.37
N ILE A 210 6.04 -17.15 1.39
CA ILE A 210 4.91 -16.89 0.50
C ILE A 210 3.62 -17.26 1.22
N LEU A 211 2.73 -16.29 1.41
CA LEU A 211 1.44 -16.47 2.11
C LEU A 211 0.28 -16.70 1.16
N ALA A 212 0.34 -16.12 -0.04
CA ALA A 212 -0.69 -16.30 -1.05
C ALA A 212 -0.12 -16.18 -2.47
N LYS A 213 -0.68 -16.98 -3.39
CA LYS A 213 -0.34 -16.95 -4.82
C LYS A 213 -1.53 -17.31 -5.70
N SER A 214 -1.46 -16.94 -6.97
CA SER A 214 -2.39 -17.31 -8.04
C SER A 214 -1.72 -18.28 -9.01
N LYS A 215 -2.49 -19.16 -9.58
CA LYS A 215 -2.03 -19.99 -10.71
C LYS A 215 -1.74 -19.14 -11.95
N GLU A 216 -2.51 -18.07 -12.15
CA GLU A 216 -2.45 -17.19 -13.32
C GLU A 216 -1.56 -15.98 -13.08
N ALA A 217 -1.70 -15.31 -11.91
CA ALA A 217 -0.99 -14.08 -11.60
C ALA A 217 0.28 -14.28 -10.73
N GLY A 218 0.68 -15.52 -10.45
CA GLY A 218 1.90 -15.80 -9.69
C GLY A 218 1.81 -15.41 -8.20
N VAL A 219 2.93 -15.03 -7.62
CA VAL A 219 3.04 -14.65 -6.20
C VAL A 219 2.24 -13.39 -5.93
N PHE A 220 1.50 -13.37 -4.81
CA PHE A 220 0.71 -12.22 -4.38
C PHE A 220 1.19 -11.60 -3.07
N LEU A 221 1.38 -12.41 -2.04
CA LEU A 221 1.69 -11.94 -0.69
C LEU A 221 2.89 -12.69 -0.13
N VAL A 222 3.91 -11.92 0.26
CA VAL A 222 5.14 -12.43 0.88
C VAL A 222 5.38 -11.65 2.18
N ILE A 223 5.95 -12.31 3.17
CA ILE A 223 6.32 -11.71 4.45
C ILE A 223 7.72 -12.18 4.85
N ASN A 224 8.51 -11.34 5.50
CA ASN A 224 9.73 -11.75 6.16
C ASN A 224 9.45 -12.35 7.55
N GLN A 225 10.45 -12.97 8.19
CA GLN A 225 10.26 -13.75 9.41
C GLN A 225 9.66 -12.98 10.58
N ASP A 226 10.05 -11.73 10.78
CA ASP A 226 9.60 -10.88 11.90
C ASP A 226 8.38 -10.01 11.57
N GLY A 227 7.93 -10.00 10.31
CA GLY A 227 6.80 -9.19 9.86
C GLY A 227 7.12 -7.69 9.72
N SER A 228 8.38 -7.31 9.80
CA SER A 228 8.80 -5.92 9.55
C SER A 228 8.69 -5.51 8.09
N GLN A 229 8.64 -6.50 7.17
CA GLN A 229 8.50 -6.27 5.73
C GLN A 229 7.45 -7.19 5.13
N ILE A 230 6.44 -6.60 4.50
CA ILE A 230 5.34 -7.30 3.84
C ILE A 230 5.25 -6.80 2.40
N PHE A 231 5.14 -7.74 1.45
CA PHE A 231 5.19 -7.47 0.01
C PHE A 231 3.92 -7.98 -0.66
N VAL A 232 3.17 -7.07 -1.28
CA VAL A 232 1.91 -7.35 -1.98
C VAL A 232 2.10 -7.04 -3.46
N MET A 233 2.04 -8.05 -4.33
CA MET A 233 2.31 -7.91 -5.77
C MET A 233 1.11 -7.40 -6.58
N GLY A 234 -0.04 -7.20 -5.95
CA GLY A 234 -1.26 -6.67 -6.56
C GLY A 234 -1.72 -5.39 -5.88
N HIS A 235 -2.98 -5.04 -6.13
CA HIS A 235 -3.60 -3.79 -5.69
C HIS A 235 -4.89 -4.02 -4.88
N PRO A 236 -4.81 -4.53 -3.63
CA PRO A 236 -5.99 -4.75 -2.80
C PRO A 236 -6.75 -3.45 -2.46
N GLU A 237 -6.07 -2.29 -2.59
CA GLU A 237 -6.61 -0.95 -2.34
C GLU A 237 -7.46 -0.40 -3.49
N TYR A 238 -7.36 -0.94 -4.70
CA TYR A 238 -8.02 -0.39 -5.89
C TYR A 238 -9.52 -0.27 -5.75
N ASP A 239 -10.04 0.84 -6.26
CA ASP A 239 -11.47 1.07 -6.40
C ASP A 239 -12.08 0.27 -7.54
N ARG A 240 -13.42 0.18 -7.50
CA ARG A 240 -14.19 -0.54 -8.54
C ARG A 240 -13.82 -0.08 -9.96
N MET A 241 -13.64 1.22 -10.16
CA MET A 241 -13.46 1.82 -11.49
C MET A 241 -12.00 1.99 -11.89
N THR A 242 -11.03 1.66 -11.05
CA THR A 242 -9.61 1.93 -11.32
C THR A 242 -9.12 1.21 -12.59
N LEU A 243 -9.38 -0.09 -12.72
CA LEU A 243 -8.99 -0.83 -13.92
C LEU A 243 -9.77 -0.39 -15.17
N ASP A 244 -11.02 0.06 -15.03
CA ASP A 244 -11.82 0.65 -16.12
C ASP A 244 -11.18 1.95 -16.62
N SER A 245 -10.78 2.82 -15.70
CA SER A 245 -10.11 4.07 -16.03
C SER A 245 -8.75 3.83 -16.71
N GLU A 246 -7.96 2.87 -16.21
CA GLU A 246 -6.71 2.46 -16.84
C GLU A 246 -6.94 1.90 -18.25
N TYR A 247 -7.92 1.03 -18.42
CA TYR A 247 -8.27 0.43 -19.72
C TYR A 247 -8.66 1.51 -20.74
N LYS A 248 -9.54 2.44 -20.36
CA LYS A 248 -10.00 3.53 -21.24
C LYS A 248 -8.85 4.46 -21.60
N ARG A 249 -8.06 4.88 -20.61
CA ARG A 249 -6.87 5.72 -20.79
C ARG A 249 -5.88 5.09 -21.78
N ASP A 250 -5.55 3.81 -21.61
CA ASP A 250 -4.55 3.14 -22.41
C ASP A 250 -5.06 2.90 -23.84
N ARG A 251 -6.36 2.64 -24.02
CA ARG A 251 -7.01 2.61 -25.34
C ARG A 251 -6.99 3.96 -26.06
N GLU A 252 -7.30 5.04 -25.35
CA GLU A 252 -7.25 6.41 -25.90
C GLU A 252 -5.86 6.80 -26.38
N LYS A 253 -4.81 6.28 -25.68
CA LYS A 253 -3.41 6.43 -26.08
C LYS A 253 -3.00 5.52 -27.25
N GLY A 254 -3.89 4.68 -27.76
CA GLY A 254 -3.61 3.72 -28.84
C GLY A 254 -2.71 2.55 -28.44
N LEU A 255 -2.59 2.28 -27.14
CA LEU A 255 -1.80 1.16 -26.65
C LEU A 255 -2.54 -0.19 -26.89
N ALA A 256 -1.79 -1.23 -27.19
CA ALA A 256 -2.33 -2.59 -27.32
C ALA A 256 -2.65 -3.16 -25.92
N ILE A 257 -3.84 -2.87 -25.41
CA ILE A 257 -4.32 -3.36 -24.13
C ILE A 257 -5.52 -4.30 -24.34
N THR A 258 -5.54 -5.41 -23.60
CA THR A 258 -6.69 -6.33 -23.54
C THR A 258 -7.70 -5.85 -22.48
N LEU A 259 -8.92 -6.37 -22.55
CA LEU A 259 -9.88 -6.20 -21.45
C LEU A 259 -9.29 -6.74 -20.15
N PRO A 260 -9.54 -6.07 -19.00
CA PRO A 260 -9.12 -6.61 -17.72
C PRO A 260 -9.89 -7.91 -17.42
N CYS A 261 -9.14 -9.00 -17.16
CA CYS A 261 -9.70 -10.33 -16.92
C CYS A 261 -10.61 -10.35 -15.68
N ASN A 262 -11.73 -11.08 -15.75
CA ASN A 262 -12.66 -11.31 -14.63
C ASN A 262 -13.18 -10.02 -13.96
N TYR A 263 -13.30 -8.95 -14.70
CA TYR A 263 -13.61 -7.63 -14.15
C TYR A 263 -14.99 -7.13 -14.56
N TYR A 264 -15.33 -7.21 -15.84
CA TYR A 264 -16.67 -6.88 -16.32
C TYR A 264 -17.57 -8.11 -16.31
N PRO A 265 -18.89 -7.96 -16.00
CA PRO A 265 -19.86 -9.03 -16.27
C PRO A 265 -19.83 -9.41 -17.75
N ASP A 266 -19.77 -10.71 -18.03
CA ASP A 266 -19.77 -11.27 -19.40
C ASP A 266 -18.70 -10.66 -20.35
N ASP A 267 -17.60 -10.14 -19.79
CA ASP A 267 -16.55 -9.39 -20.52
C ASP A 267 -17.06 -8.18 -21.30
N ASP A 268 -18.20 -7.61 -20.90
CA ASP A 268 -18.81 -6.44 -21.54
C ASP A 268 -18.39 -5.13 -20.87
N PRO A 269 -17.51 -4.31 -21.48
CA PRO A 269 -17.02 -3.07 -20.90
C PRO A 269 -18.05 -1.94 -20.82
N THR A 270 -19.28 -2.15 -21.32
CA THR A 270 -20.39 -1.22 -21.13
C THR A 270 -21.12 -1.44 -19.80
N GLN A 271 -20.94 -2.60 -19.18
CA GLN A 271 -21.52 -2.94 -17.90
C GLN A 271 -20.65 -2.43 -16.74
N ARG A 272 -21.30 -2.23 -15.59
CA ARG A 272 -20.60 -1.82 -14.37
C ARG A 272 -19.69 -2.95 -13.87
N PRO A 273 -18.39 -2.69 -13.62
CA PRO A 273 -17.46 -3.70 -13.14
C PRO A 273 -17.89 -4.34 -11.81
N MET A 274 -17.55 -5.62 -11.63
CA MET A 274 -17.78 -6.34 -10.39
C MET A 274 -16.69 -5.97 -9.35
N LEU A 275 -17.11 -5.77 -8.10
CA LEU A 275 -16.19 -5.54 -6.98
C LEU A 275 -16.12 -6.81 -6.14
N GLN A 276 -15.02 -7.57 -6.26
CA GLN A 276 -14.88 -8.90 -5.65
C GLN A 276 -13.70 -8.99 -4.66
N TRP A 277 -12.94 -7.92 -4.45
CA TRP A 277 -11.69 -7.96 -3.67
C TRP A 277 -11.71 -7.08 -2.41
N ARG A 278 -12.69 -6.19 -2.25
CA ARG A 278 -12.70 -5.20 -1.16
C ARG A 278 -12.66 -5.83 0.24
N SER A 279 -13.42 -6.91 0.46
CA SER A 279 -13.47 -7.56 1.77
C SER A 279 -12.10 -8.09 2.19
N HIS A 280 -11.42 -8.82 1.30
CA HIS A 280 -10.08 -9.36 1.58
C HIS A 280 -9.01 -8.25 1.60
N GLY A 281 -9.14 -7.22 0.77
CA GLY A 281 -8.31 -6.03 0.85
C GLY A 281 -8.40 -5.35 2.22
N ASN A 282 -9.62 -5.11 2.71
CA ASN A 282 -9.83 -4.54 4.04
C ASN A 282 -9.26 -5.42 5.16
N ILE A 283 -9.42 -6.75 5.06
CA ILE A 283 -8.86 -7.69 6.05
C ILE A 283 -7.33 -7.66 6.01
N LEU A 284 -6.71 -7.56 4.82
CA LEU A 284 -5.26 -7.46 4.67
C LEU A 284 -4.71 -6.25 5.43
N TYR A 285 -5.27 -5.06 5.18
CA TYR A 285 -4.85 -3.84 5.88
C TYR A 285 -5.14 -3.89 7.39
N ALA A 286 -6.29 -4.41 7.79
CA ALA A 286 -6.64 -4.57 9.20
C ALA A 286 -5.70 -5.55 9.93
N ASN A 287 -5.32 -6.67 9.30
CA ASN A 287 -4.35 -7.61 9.85
C ASN A 287 -2.95 -7.00 9.98
N TRP A 288 -2.50 -6.27 8.94
CA TRP A 288 -1.24 -5.54 9.00
C TRP A 288 -1.22 -4.54 10.16
N LEU A 289 -2.23 -3.65 10.23
CA LEU A 289 -2.33 -2.66 11.30
C LEU A 289 -2.39 -3.29 12.69
N ASN A 290 -3.15 -4.37 12.86
CA ASN A 290 -3.33 -4.99 14.17
C ASN A 290 -2.13 -5.81 14.61
N TYR A 291 -1.62 -6.72 13.76
CA TYR A 291 -0.65 -7.73 14.17
C TYR A 291 0.81 -7.32 13.95
N TYR A 292 1.10 -6.45 12.99
CA TYR A 292 2.46 -6.08 12.58
C TYR A 292 2.82 -4.63 12.87
N VAL A 293 1.81 -3.78 13.08
CA VAL A 293 2.00 -2.39 13.47
C VAL A 293 1.68 -2.24 14.96
N TYR A 294 0.40 -2.31 15.34
CA TYR A 294 -0.05 -1.99 16.70
C TYR A 294 0.53 -2.92 17.77
N GLN A 295 0.51 -4.25 17.55
CA GLN A 295 0.99 -5.21 18.55
C GLN A 295 2.51 -5.30 18.62
N GLN A 296 3.25 -4.88 17.58
CA GLN A 296 4.70 -4.93 17.54
C GLN A 296 5.35 -3.60 17.96
N THR A 297 4.61 -2.50 17.91
CA THR A 297 5.15 -1.21 18.33
C THR A 297 5.39 -1.20 19.85
N PRO A 298 6.61 -0.90 20.31
CA PRO A 298 6.93 -0.82 21.74
C PRO A 298 6.03 0.22 22.44
N TYR A 299 5.32 -0.20 23.47
CA TYR A 299 4.57 0.71 24.33
C TYR A 299 5.48 1.13 25.49
N GLU A 300 6.10 2.31 25.41
CA GLU A 300 6.75 2.91 26.56
C GLU A 300 5.66 3.55 27.44
N PHE A 301 5.43 2.99 28.62
CA PHE A 301 4.76 3.72 29.70
C PHE A 301 5.63 4.93 30.03
N ILE A 302 5.22 6.12 29.63
CA ILE A 302 5.75 7.35 30.21
C ILE A 302 5.30 7.31 31.66
N ASN A 303 6.25 7.08 32.56
CA ASN A 303 5.99 7.06 33.99
C ASN A 303 5.54 8.48 34.39
N THR A 304 4.24 8.65 34.61
CA THR A 304 3.63 9.94 35.00
C THR A 304 4.18 10.49 36.31
N ASP A 305 4.94 9.70 37.08
CA ASP A 305 5.59 10.11 38.31
C ASP A 305 6.77 11.07 38.08
N GLU A 306 7.34 11.17 36.87
CA GLU A 306 8.38 12.15 36.54
C GLU A 306 7.82 13.54 36.16
N ILE A 307 6.52 13.66 35.89
CA ILE A 307 5.88 14.95 35.51
C ILE A 307 5.37 15.73 36.71
N ILE A 308 5.17 15.06 37.87
CA ILE A 308 4.64 15.70 39.09
C ILE A 308 5.75 16.21 40.01
N GLY A 309 7.01 16.02 39.66
CA GLY A 309 8.17 16.36 40.45
C GLY A 309 8.92 17.62 40.00
N LYS A 310 8.24 18.62 39.39
CA LYS A 310 8.83 19.96 39.18
C LYS A 310 7.85 21.05 39.55
#